data_3e749253f401d9bd59cd24c17bedf3bb
#
_entry.id   3e749253f401d9bd59cd24c17bedf3bb
#
_cell.length_a   1.000
_cell.length_b   1.000
_cell.length_c   1.000
_cell.angle_alpha   90.00
_cell.angle_beta   90.00
_cell.angle_gamma   90.00
#
_symmetry.space_group_name_H-M   'P 1'
#
loop_
_entity.id
_entity.type
_entity.pdbx_description
1 polymer ?
#
loop_
_entity_poly.entity_id
_entity_poly.type
_entity_poly.pdbx_seq_one_letter_code
_entity_poly.pdbx_strand_id
1 'polypeptide(L)'
;MSLKKFIKSYQAIPDPKIISKFIRYLNKTFAEQQFVDGAVVGDKQDTVKKEIRDVKILGLSNQHDSLSNVHWANFLNHLIIKQMNKYITEFPDIRRAGIFDMQALRYGVGGHYKFHVDDGHGMNRKYSSILMLNNDYEGGTLCFNVDDEVVKMETKPGNLVIWPSNFMFPHAVEPLTKGVRYSVVSWMQ
;
A
#
# COMPACT_ATOMS: atom_id res chain seq x y z
N MET A 1 0.15 -11.18 -24.42
CA MET A 1 1.10 -10.38 -23.61
C MET A 1 0.65 -10.49 -22.15
N SER A 2 1.51 -10.99 -21.23
CA SER A 2 1.10 -11.20 -19.83
C SER A 2 1.04 -9.88 -19.05
N LEU A 3 -0.04 -9.67 -18.29
CA LEU A 3 -0.24 -8.52 -17.41
C LEU A 3 0.70 -8.56 -16.19
N LYS A 4 1.12 -9.75 -15.76
CA LYS A 4 2.06 -9.92 -14.62
C LYS A 4 3.33 -9.10 -14.76
N LYS A 5 3.81 -8.86 -15.98
CA LYS A 5 5.04 -8.08 -16.23
C LYS A 5 4.96 -6.64 -15.73
N PHE A 6 3.73 -6.09 -15.58
CA PHE A 6 3.50 -4.74 -15.05
C PHE A 6 3.43 -4.68 -13.53
N ILE A 7 3.43 -5.82 -12.83
CA ILE A 7 3.52 -5.89 -11.38
C ILE A 7 5.00 -6.05 -11.03
N LYS A 8 5.62 -4.99 -10.51
CA LYS A 8 7.06 -4.96 -10.22
C LYS A 8 7.33 -4.81 -8.75
N SER A 9 8.37 -5.49 -8.28
CA SER A 9 8.85 -5.40 -6.89
C SER A 9 10.27 -4.86 -6.86
N TYR A 10 10.51 -3.81 -6.08
CA TYR A 10 11.80 -3.15 -5.92
C TYR A 10 12.18 -3.07 -4.44
N GLN A 11 13.45 -3.28 -4.12
CA GLN A 11 13.93 -3.01 -2.78
C GLN A 11 14.06 -1.49 -2.57
N ALA A 12 13.12 -0.90 -1.82
CA ALA A 12 13.06 0.52 -1.54
C ALA A 12 13.81 0.89 -0.25
N ILE A 13 13.72 0.06 0.80
CA ILE A 13 14.40 0.24 2.08
C ILE A 13 15.28 -0.99 2.36
N PRO A 14 16.59 -0.93 2.07
CA PRO A 14 17.49 -2.05 2.32
C PRO A 14 17.91 -2.18 3.80
N ASP A 15 17.88 -1.08 4.58
CA ASP A 15 18.29 -1.08 5.99
C ASP A 15 17.11 -1.43 6.91
N PRO A 16 17.13 -2.62 7.59
CA PRO A 16 16.07 -3.04 8.49
C PRO A 16 15.92 -2.12 9.72
N LYS A 17 16.95 -1.37 10.09
CA LYS A 17 16.87 -0.42 11.21
C LYS A 17 15.91 0.73 10.91
N ILE A 18 15.84 1.17 9.66
CA ILE A 18 14.89 2.21 9.24
C ILE A 18 13.46 1.69 9.37
N ILE A 19 13.22 0.46 8.88
CA ILE A 19 11.91 -0.21 8.98
C ILE A 19 11.49 -0.35 10.44
N SER A 20 12.38 -0.83 11.31
CA SER A 20 12.12 -0.99 12.75
C SER A 20 11.77 0.33 13.44
N LYS A 21 12.45 1.44 13.07
CA LYS A 21 12.14 2.78 13.58
C LYS A 21 10.74 3.23 13.13
N PHE A 22 10.40 2.97 11.88
CA PHE A 22 9.08 3.33 11.35
C PHE A 22 7.97 2.51 11.99
N ILE A 23 8.14 1.20 12.13
CA ILE A 23 7.17 0.33 12.84
C ILE A 23 6.98 0.78 14.29
N ARG A 24 8.07 1.19 14.99
CA ARG A 24 7.96 1.76 16.34
C ARG A 24 7.12 3.04 16.38
N TYR A 25 7.29 3.91 15.38
CA TYR A 25 6.44 5.11 15.23
C TYR A 25 4.98 4.70 15.02
N LEU A 26 4.69 3.74 14.13
CA LEU A 26 3.32 3.26 13.87
C LEU A 26 2.69 2.62 15.10
N ASN A 27 3.45 1.84 15.90
CA ASN A 27 2.96 1.26 17.15
C ASN A 27 2.59 2.33 18.17
N LYS A 28 3.42 3.38 18.30
CA LYS A 28 3.14 4.52 19.18
C LYS A 28 1.85 5.23 18.76
N THR A 29 1.73 5.62 17.49
CA THR A 29 0.54 6.31 16.97
C THR A 29 -0.71 5.46 17.04
N PHE A 30 -0.59 4.13 16.89
CA PHE A 30 -1.70 3.21 17.09
C PHE A 30 -2.16 3.18 18.56
N ALA A 31 -1.23 3.13 19.51
CA ALA A 31 -1.54 3.18 20.96
C ALA A 31 -2.18 4.53 21.36
N GLU A 32 -1.83 5.62 20.67
CA GLU A 32 -2.42 6.95 20.82
C GLU A 32 -3.77 7.12 20.06
N GLN A 33 -4.33 6.03 19.54
CA GLN A 33 -5.63 5.97 18.84
C GLN A 33 -5.73 6.89 17.60
N GLN A 34 -4.60 7.18 16.93
CA GLN A 34 -4.57 8.03 15.74
C GLN A 34 -4.93 7.27 14.45
N PHE A 35 -5.05 5.95 14.51
CA PHE A 35 -5.50 5.14 13.38
C PHE A 35 -7.03 5.10 13.32
N VAL A 36 -7.58 5.20 12.11
CA VAL A 36 -9.00 5.09 11.83
C VAL A 36 -9.33 3.78 11.10
N ASP A 37 -10.60 3.37 11.09
CA ASP A 37 -11.06 2.25 10.28
C ASP A 37 -10.98 2.58 8.78
N GLY A 38 -10.53 1.61 7.97
CA GLY A 38 -10.45 1.75 6.54
C GLY A 38 -11.83 1.79 5.90
N ALA A 39 -12.15 2.88 5.20
CA ALA A 39 -13.37 2.99 4.41
C ALA A 39 -13.21 2.35 3.03
N VAL A 40 -14.33 1.95 2.45
CA VAL A 40 -14.47 1.55 1.05
C VAL A 40 -15.02 2.75 0.29
N VAL A 41 -14.40 3.08 -0.83
CA VAL A 41 -14.86 4.18 -1.71
C VAL A 41 -16.25 3.83 -2.25
N GLY A 42 -17.20 4.74 -2.14
CA GLY A 42 -18.56 4.59 -2.63
C GLY A 42 -18.94 5.72 -3.60
N ASP A 43 -19.97 5.48 -4.40
CA ASP A 43 -20.43 6.48 -5.41
C ASP A 43 -20.91 7.81 -4.82
N LYS A 44 -21.40 7.77 -3.60
CA LYS A 44 -21.92 8.97 -2.91
C LYS A 44 -21.11 9.36 -1.68
N GLN A 45 -20.57 8.37 -0.99
CA GLN A 45 -19.87 8.56 0.29
C GLN A 45 -19.03 7.33 0.59
N ASP A 46 -17.83 7.54 1.12
CA ASP A 46 -16.98 6.48 1.65
C ASP A 46 -17.61 5.88 2.91
N THR A 47 -17.65 4.56 2.99
CA THR A 47 -18.24 3.84 4.12
C THR A 47 -17.32 2.77 4.67
N VAL A 48 -17.31 2.61 5.98
CA VAL A 48 -16.61 1.48 6.63
C VAL A 48 -17.45 0.22 6.48
N LYS A 49 -16.91 -0.77 5.71
CA LYS A 49 -17.53 -2.08 5.48
C LYS A 49 -16.49 -3.15 5.80
N LYS A 50 -16.43 -3.57 7.07
CA LYS A 50 -15.41 -4.54 7.54
C LYS A 50 -15.48 -5.89 6.86
N GLU A 51 -16.63 -6.29 6.33
CA GLU A 51 -16.80 -7.50 5.52
C GLU A 51 -16.10 -7.42 4.14
N ILE A 52 -15.72 -6.20 3.70
CA ILE A 52 -14.99 -5.94 2.46
C ILE A 52 -13.54 -5.55 2.77
N ARG A 53 -13.35 -4.62 3.74
CA ARG A 53 -12.06 -4.06 4.10
C ARG A 53 -11.96 -3.91 5.62
N ASP A 54 -11.20 -4.79 6.27
CA ASP A 54 -10.89 -4.69 7.71
C ASP A 54 -9.42 -4.36 7.90
N VAL A 55 -9.13 -3.07 8.08
CA VAL A 55 -7.78 -2.52 8.25
C VAL A 55 -7.85 -1.21 9.03
N LYS A 56 -6.83 -0.94 9.82
CA LYS A 56 -6.62 0.37 10.44
C LYS A 56 -5.66 1.20 9.59
N ILE A 57 -5.98 2.48 9.36
CA ILE A 57 -5.23 3.40 8.50
C ILE A 57 -4.73 4.61 9.30
N LEU A 58 -3.50 5.02 8.99
CA LEU A 58 -2.93 6.31 9.38
C LEU A 58 -2.53 7.06 8.11
N GLY A 59 -3.14 8.22 7.85
CA GLY A 59 -2.73 9.11 6.76
C GLY A 59 -1.29 9.61 6.97
N LEU A 60 -0.49 9.57 5.93
CA LEU A 60 0.87 10.12 5.92
C LEU A 60 0.93 11.33 5.00
N SER A 61 1.13 12.52 5.57
CA SER A 61 1.07 13.77 4.83
C SER A 61 2.17 14.74 5.28
N ASN A 62 2.72 15.49 4.32
CA ASN A 62 3.63 16.60 4.60
C ASN A 62 2.92 17.85 5.17
N GLN A 63 1.60 17.82 5.23
CA GLN A 63 0.76 18.87 5.82
C GLN A 63 0.15 18.44 7.17
N HIS A 64 0.66 17.36 7.76
CA HIS A 64 0.17 16.84 9.04
C HIS A 64 0.73 17.68 10.21
N ASP A 65 -0.05 17.84 11.30
CA ASP A 65 0.38 18.58 12.50
C ASP A 65 1.57 17.94 13.23
N SER A 66 1.71 16.63 13.13
CA SER A 66 2.83 15.88 13.74
C SER A 66 4.08 15.95 12.86
N LEU A 67 5.16 16.55 13.37
CA LEU A 67 6.47 16.56 12.70
C LEU A 67 7.01 15.17 12.39
N SER A 68 6.71 14.17 13.22
CA SER A 68 7.08 12.78 12.96
C SER A 68 6.33 12.21 11.75
N ASN A 69 5.04 12.54 11.59
CA ASN A 69 4.26 12.15 10.41
C ASN A 69 4.85 12.80 9.15
N VAL A 70 5.08 14.12 9.20
CA VAL A 70 5.70 14.89 8.10
C VAL A 70 7.07 14.31 7.70
N HIS A 71 7.91 13.98 8.69
CA HIS A 71 9.21 13.35 8.43
C HIS A 71 9.07 12.04 7.67
N TRP A 72 8.22 11.12 8.15
CA TRP A 72 8.01 9.83 7.51
C TRP A 72 7.34 9.96 6.15
N ALA A 73 6.36 10.86 6.00
CA ALA A 73 5.71 11.13 4.72
C ALA A 73 6.71 11.60 3.66
N ASN A 74 7.57 12.56 3.98
CA ASN A 74 8.59 13.08 3.06
C ASN A 74 9.65 12.02 2.72
N PHE A 75 10.12 11.27 3.72
CA PHE A 75 11.09 10.21 3.52
C PHE A 75 10.54 9.11 2.58
N LEU A 76 9.33 8.63 2.84
CA LEU A 76 8.69 7.59 2.03
C LEU A 76 8.35 8.09 0.63
N ASN A 77 7.88 9.33 0.50
CA ASN A 77 7.63 9.97 -0.80
C ASN A 77 8.90 9.91 -1.67
N HIS A 78 10.05 10.36 -1.12
CA HIS A 78 11.31 10.32 -1.85
C HIS A 78 11.68 8.89 -2.32
N LEU A 79 11.53 7.89 -1.45
CA LEU A 79 11.85 6.51 -1.77
C LEU A 79 10.91 5.92 -2.83
N ILE A 80 9.60 6.15 -2.70
CA ILE A 80 8.60 5.63 -3.63
C ILE A 80 8.81 6.25 -5.02
N ILE A 81 8.99 7.57 -5.10
CA ILE A 81 9.28 8.25 -6.38
C ILE A 81 10.58 7.75 -7.01
N LYS A 82 11.61 7.47 -6.22
CA LYS A 82 12.84 6.85 -6.73
C LYS A 82 12.58 5.50 -7.41
N GLN A 83 11.72 4.64 -6.83
CA GLN A 83 11.37 3.36 -7.43
C GLN A 83 10.41 3.53 -8.61
N MET A 84 9.49 4.50 -8.54
CA MET A 84 8.62 4.85 -9.68
C MET A 84 9.43 5.29 -10.89
N ASN A 85 10.52 6.03 -10.71
CA ASN A 85 11.42 6.39 -11.81
C ASN A 85 12.07 5.16 -12.47
N LYS A 86 12.42 4.10 -11.70
CA LYS A 86 12.88 2.83 -12.26
C LYS A 86 11.77 2.15 -13.05
N TYR A 87 10.56 2.11 -12.50
CA TYR A 87 9.38 1.55 -13.16
C TYR A 87 9.13 2.24 -14.52
N ILE A 88 9.21 3.57 -14.58
CA ILE A 88 9.09 4.34 -15.82
C ILE A 88 10.22 4.00 -16.82
N THR A 89 11.44 3.76 -16.34
CA THR A 89 12.55 3.36 -17.21
C THR A 89 12.31 2.00 -17.87
N GLU A 90 11.65 1.07 -17.14
CA GLU A 90 11.27 -0.24 -17.70
C GLU A 90 10.07 -0.14 -18.68
N PHE A 91 9.25 0.90 -18.54
CA PHE A 91 8.04 1.14 -19.33
C PHE A 91 8.02 2.59 -19.84
N PRO A 92 8.81 2.94 -20.86
CA PRO A 92 9.05 4.34 -21.27
C PRO A 92 7.81 5.04 -21.84
N ASP A 93 6.79 4.30 -22.27
CA ASP A 93 5.55 4.85 -22.77
C ASP A 93 4.60 5.36 -21.68
N ILE A 94 4.90 5.07 -20.41
CA ILE A 94 4.09 5.56 -19.29
C ILE A 94 4.53 6.97 -18.87
N ARG A 95 3.54 7.77 -18.44
CA ARG A 95 3.80 9.15 -17.98
C ARG A 95 4.26 9.16 -16.53
N ARG A 96 5.09 10.12 -16.20
CA ARG A 96 5.45 10.41 -14.80
C ARG A 96 4.19 10.74 -14.00
N ALA A 97 4.18 10.29 -12.75
CA ALA A 97 3.09 10.51 -11.80
C ALA A 97 3.66 10.93 -10.44
N GLY A 98 2.95 11.82 -9.77
CA GLY A 98 3.26 12.23 -8.40
C GLY A 98 2.37 11.50 -7.40
N ILE A 99 2.84 11.33 -6.17
CA ILE A 99 2.04 10.77 -5.09
C ILE A 99 1.06 11.84 -4.62
N PHE A 100 -0.24 11.51 -4.58
CA PHE A 100 -1.28 12.40 -4.08
C PHE A 100 -1.89 11.92 -2.76
N ASP A 101 -1.79 10.61 -2.45
CA ASP A 101 -2.25 10.04 -1.19
C ASP A 101 -1.33 8.91 -0.76
N MET A 102 -1.08 8.82 0.55
CA MET A 102 -0.23 7.79 1.16
C MET A 102 -0.77 7.44 2.55
N GLN A 103 -0.91 6.15 2.82
CA GLN A 103 -1.49 5.64 4.06
C GLN A 103 -0.64 4.49 4.62
N ALA A 104 -0.31 4.56 5.90
CA ALA A 104 0.17 3.40 6.63
C ALA A 104 -1.02 2.52 7.02
N LEU A 105 -0.91 1.22 6.74
CA LEU A 105 -1.93 0.22 6.95
C LEU A 105 -1.49 -0.75 8.05
N ARG A 106 -2.39 -1.03 9.00
CA ARG A 106 -2.21 -2.03 10.05
C ARG A 106 -3.35 -3.03 9.99
N TYR A 107 -3.03 -4.28 9.64
CA TYR A 107 -3.96 -5.41 9.68
C TYR A 107 -3.70 -6.19 10.98
N GLY A 108 -4.76 -6.42 11.77
CA GLY A 108 -4.78 -7.39 12.86
C GLY A 108 -5.28 -8.75 12.38
N VAL A 109 -5.38 -9.73 13.28
CA VAL A 109 -5.95 -11.05 12.97
C VAL A 109 -7.38 -10.88 12.44
N GLY A 110 -7.70 -11.57 11.33
CA GLY A 110 -8.96 -11.43 10.57
C GLY A 110 -8.94 -10.28 9.56
N GLY A 111 -8.01 -9.32 9.72
CA GLY A 111 -7.89 -8.17 8.83
C GLY A 111 -7.61 -8.58 7.39
N HIS A 112 -8.30 -7.95 6.45
CA HIS A 112 -8.25 -8.29 5.04
C HIS A 112 -8.73 -7.13 4.15
N TYR A 113 -8.54 -7.28 2.83
CA TYR A 113 -9.22 -6.47 1.83
C TYR A 113 -9.56 -7.35 0.63
N LYS A 114 -10.85 -7.50 0.33
CA LYS A 114 -11.33 -8.30 -0.81
C LYS A 114 -10.82 -7.75 -2.13
N PHE A 115 -10.93 -8.54 -3.20
CA PHE A 115 -10.55 -8.10 -4.54
C PHE A 115 -11.25 -6.81 -4.94
N HIS A 116 -10.46 -5.83 -5.32
CA HIS A 116 -10.89 -4.49 -5.74
C HIS A 116 -9.88 -3.92 -6.74
N VAL A 117 -10.25 -2.84 -7.39
CA VAL A 117 -9.37 -1.99 -8.20
C VAL A 117 -9.26 -0.63 -7.53
N ASP A 118 -8.14 0.05 -7.72
CA ASP A 118 -7.88 1.33 -7.07
C ASP A 118 -8.38 2.52 -7.89
N ASP A 119 -8.46 2.39 -9.22
CA ASP A 119 -9.02 3.42 -10.11
C ASP A 119 -10.52 3.21 -10.31
N GLY A 120 -11.28 4.28 -10.31
CA GLY A 120 -12.74 4.27 -10.44
C GLY A 120 -13.42 5.24 -9.47
N HIS A 121 -14.75 5.35 -9.52
CA HIS A 121 -15.56 6.21 -8.66
C HIS A 121 -15.06 7.67 -8.58
N GLY A 122 -14.57 8.22 -9.72
CA GLY A 122 -14.02 9.58 -9.78
C GLY A 122 -12.58 9.74 -9.27
N MET A 123 -11.94 8.64 -8.85
CA MET A 123 -10.51 8.63 -8.51
C MET A 123 -9.66 8.55 -9.77
N ASN A 124 -8.71 9.47 -9.93
CA ASN A 124 -7.75 9.45 -11.05
C ASN A 124 -6.42 8.82 -10.57
N ARG A 125 -6.45 7.53 -10.25
CA ARG A 125 -5.28 6.76 -9.81
C ARG A 125 -4.65 6.04 -10.99
N LYS A 126 -3.45 6.44 -11.40
CA LYS A 126 -2.73 5.80 -12.52
C LYS A 126 -1.91 4.61 -12.05
N TYR A 127 -1.22 4.77 -10.95
CA TYR A 127 -0.40 3.72 -10.35
C TYR A 127 -0.67 3.60 -8.87
N SER A 128 -0.63 2.36 -8.40
CA SER A 128 -0.68 2.01 -6.99
C SER A 128 0.66 1.40 -6.57
N SER A 129 1.01 1.59 -5.32
CA SER A 129 2.14 0.90 -4.74
C SER A 129 1.88 0.46 -3.31
N ILE A 130 2.51 -0.65 -2.89
CA ILE A 130 2.54 -1.12 -1.51
C ILE A 130 3.98 -1.39 -1.09
N LEU A 131 4.42 -0.68 -0.05
CA LEU A 131 5.68 -0.95 0.64
C LEU A 131 5.42 -1.92 1.79
N MET A 132 6.09 -3.08 1.75
CA MET A 132 6.03 -4.10 2.81
C MET A 132 6.95 -3.72 3.95
N LEU A 133 6.45 -3.74 5.20
CA LEU A 133 7.24 -3.32 6.36
C LEU A 133 7.69 -4.49 7.24
N ASN A 134 6.93 -5.60 7.29
CA ASN A 134 7.27 -6.78 8.08
C ASN A 134 6.78 -8.05 7.41
N ASN A 135 7.23 -9.20 7.93
CA ASN A 135 6.83 -10.54 7.48
C ASN A 135 6.70 -11.54 8.65
N ASP A 136 6.69 -11.06 9.88
CA ASP A 136 6.52 -11.83 11.12
C ASP A 136 5.05 -12.09 11.46
N TYR A 137 4.27 -12.47 10.44
CA TYR A 137 2.84 -12.79 10.53
C TYR A 137 2.48 -13.97 9.60
N GLU A 138 1.28 -14.53 9.75
CA GLU A 138 0.75 -15.60 8.89
C GLU A 138 -0.54 -15.13 8.19
N GLY A 139 -0.75 -15.54 6.94
CA GLY A 139 -1.79 -15.01 6.06
C GLY A 139 -1.44 -13.62 5.52
N GLY A 140 -2.43 -12.77 5.27
CA GLY A 140 -2.24 -11.39 4.86
C GLY A 140 -1.49 -11.19 3.53
N THR A 141 -1.50 -12.18 2.65
CA THR A 141 -0.78 -12.14 1.36
C THR A 141 -1.41 -11.13 0.42
N LEU A 142 -0.60 -10.31 -0.23
CA LEU A 142 -1.02 -9.47 -1.35
C LEU A 142 -1.18 -10.35 -2.60
N CYS A 143 -2.38 -10.35 -3.16
CA CYS A 143 -2.73 -11.16 -4.33
C CYS A 143 -3.24 -10.28 -5.47
N PHE A 144 -2.94 -10.67 -6.71
CA PHE A 144 -3.48 -10.07 -7.93
C PHE A 144 -4.25 -11.12 -8.71
N ASN A 145 -5.40 -10.76 -9.28
CA ASN A 145 -6.13 -11.59 -10.22
C ASN A 145 -5.86 -11.08 -11.64
N VAL A 146 -4.89 -11.67 -12.31
CA VAL A 146 -4.42 -11.27 -13.64
C VAL A 146 -4.09 -12.49 -14.49
N ASP A 147 -4.32 -12.38 -15.80
CA ASP A 147 -4.06 -13.48 -16.75
C ASP A 147 -4.78 -14.79 -16.38
N ASP A 148 -6.03 -14.69 -15.91
CA ASP A 148 -6.89 -15.80 -15.46
C ASP A 148 -6.34 -16.63 -14.28
N GLU A 149 -5.40 -16.04 -13.51
CA GLU A 149 -4.86 -16.69 -12.31
C GLU A 149 -4.65 -15.72 -11.15
N VAL A 150 -4.59 -16.28 -9.94
CA VAL A 150 -4.26 -15.52 -8.73
C VAL A 150 -2.76 -15.57 -8.48
N VAL A 151 -2.08 -14.43 -8.67
CA VAL A 151 -0.66 -14.25 -8.41
C VAL A 151 -0.46 -13.78 -6.98
N LYS A 152 0.26 -14.55 -6.17
CA LYS A 152 0.62 -14.19 -4.79
C LYS A 152 1.99 -13.54 -4.74
N MET A 153 2.07 -12.37 -4.09
CA MET A 153 3.32 -11.63 -3.95
C MET A 153 4.09 -12.10 -2.71
N GLU A 154 5.39 -12.34 -2.90
CA GLU A 154 6.28 -12.61 -1.78
C GLU A 154 6.40 -11.36 -0.89
N THR A 155 6.23 -11.52 0.43
CA THR A 155 6.42 -10.44 1.39
C THR A 155 7.88 -10.36 1.81
N LYS A 156 8.56 -9.33 1.34
CA LYS A 156 9.92 -8.97 1.76
C LYS A 156 9.91 -7.60 2.43
N PRO A 157 10.27 -7.46 3.72
CA PRO A 157 10.37 -6.15 4.37
C PRO A 157 11.29 -5.21 3.59
N GLY A 158 10.82 -3.98 3.36
CA GLY A 158 11.52 -2.97 2.56
C GLY A 158 11.29 -3.04 1.07
N ASN A 159 10.58 -4.05 0.56
CA ASN A 159 10.19 -4.12 -0.85
C ASN A 159 8.93 -3.30 -1.13
N LEU A 160 8.96 -2.58 -2.23
CA LEU A 160 7.85 -1.82 -2.80
C LEU A 160 7.34 -2.53 -4.05
N VAL A 161 6.07 -2.92 -4.05
CA VAL A 161 5.37 -3.44 -5.24
C VAL A 161 4.66 -2.27 -5.91
N ILE A 162 4.81 -2.13 -7.24
CA ILE A 162 4.18 -1.08 -8.07
C ILE A 162 3.38 -1.76 -9.19
N TRP A 163 2.17 -1.26 -9.48
CA TRP A 163 1.31 -1.74 -10.56
C TRP A 163 0.38 -0.63 -11.09
N PRO A 164 -0.19 -0.76 -12.30
CA PRO A 164 -1.24 0.13 -12.79
C PRO A 164 -2.52 -0.02 -11.96
N SER A 165 -3.17 1.09 -11.60
CA SER A 165 -4.34 1.09 -10.71
C SER A 165 -5.65 0.64 -11.38
N ASN A 166 -5.67 0.48 -12.72
CA ASN A 166 -6.87 0.29 -13.51
C ASN A 166 -7.53 -1.10 -13.34
N PHE A 167 -8.68 -1.30 -13.98
CA PHE A 167 -9.53 -2.50 -13.87
C PHE A 167 -8.84 -3.81 -14.26
N MET A 168 -7.72 -3.78 -14.98
CA MET A 168 -6.95 -4.97 -15.36
C MET A 168 -6.12 -5.56 -14.21
N PHE A 169 -6.01 -4.86 -13.06
CA PHE A 169 -5.20 -5.27 -11.91
C PHE A 169 -6.03 -5.36 -10.62
N PRO A 170 -7.11 -6.19 -10.60
CA PRO A 170 -7.80 -6.47 -9.35
C PRO A 170 -6.83 -7.10 -8.35
N HIS A 171 -6.83 -6.60 -7.12
CA HIS A 171 -5.92 -7.09 -6.08
C HIS A 171 -6.62 -7.18 -4.73
N ALA A 172 -6.07 -7.99 -3.84
CA ALA A 172 -6.61 -8.28 -2.53
C ALA A 172 -5.50 -8.44 -1.49
N VAL A 173 -5.87 -8.32 -0.23
CA VAL A 173 -5.08 -8.80 0.91
C VAL A 173 -5.86 -9.94 1.57
N GLU A 174 -5.29 -11.15 1.54
CA GLU A 174 -5.88 -12.32 2.20
C GLU A 174 -6.07 -12.06 3.71
N PRO A 175 -7.02 -12.75 4.38
CA PRO A 175 -7.17 -12.63 5.82
C PRO A 175 -5.87 -12.96 6.56
N LEU A 176 -5.53 -12.10 7.53
CA LEU A 176 -4.41 -12.35 8.43
C LEU A 176 -4.83 -13.40 9.47
N THR A 177 -4.05 -14.45 9.65
CA THR A 177 -4.36 -15.54 10.59
C THR A 177 -3.60 -15.43 11.90
N LYS A 178 -2.42 -14.74 11.89
CA LYS A 178 -1.60 -14.54 13.09
C LYS A 178 -0.73 -13.30 12.98
N GLY A 179 -0.50 -12.62 14.09
CA GLY A 179 0.40 -11.47 14.18
C GLY A 179 -0.23 -10.16 13.74
N VAL A 180 0.59 -9.25 13.29
CA VAL A 180 0.19 -7.91 12.78
C VAL A 180 0.97 -7.63 11.50
N ARG A 181 0.26 -7.27 10.43
CA ARG A 181 0.88 -6.86 9.16
C ARG A 181 0.89 -5.35 9.04
N TYR A 182 2.06 -4.79 8.78
CA TYR A 182 2.26 -3.38 8.45
C TYR A 182 2.68 -3.21 7.00
N SER A 183 2.09 -2.22 6.33
CA SER A 183 2.47 -1.79 4.97
C SER A 183 2.16 -0.31 4.78
N VAL A 184 2.71 0.29 3.73
CA VAL A 184 2.31 1.62 3.27
C VAL A 184 1.77 1.50 1.86
N VAL A 185 0.53 1.93 1.63
CA VAL A 185 -0.03 2.10 0.30
C VAL A 185 0.16 3.54 -0.16
N SER A 186 0.43 3.74 -1.44
CA SER A 186 0.38 5.07 -2.04
C SER A 186 -0.21 5.02 -3.45
N TRP A 187 -0.89 6.09 -3.82
CA TRP A 187 -1.49 6.27 -5.13
C TRP A 187 -0.86 7.46 -5.84
N MET A 188 -0.70 7.31 -7.15
CA MET A 188 -0.04 8.27 -8.03
C MET A 188 -0.96 8.67 -9.19
N GLN A 189 -0.94 9.96 -9.52
CA GLN A 189 -1.70 10.60 -10.62
C GLN A 189 -0.78 11.13 -11.71
#